data_1812aeb70622c0e15c750577060cc678
#
_entry.id   1812aeb70622c0e15c750577060cc678
#
_cell.length_a   1.000
_cell.length_b   1.000
_cell.length_c   1.000
_cell.angle_alpha   90.00
_cell.angle_beta   90.00
_cell.angle_gamma   90.00
#
_symmetry.space_group_name_H-M   'P 1'
#
loop_
_entity.id
_entity.type
_entity.pdbx_description
1 polymer ?
#
loop_
_entity_poly.entity_id
_entity_poly.type
_entity_poly.pdbx_seq_one_letter_code
_entity_poly.pdbx_strand_id
1 'polypeptide(L)'
;MNKGIYLKSLVLALTAAGCIAGLTSCTGKNGPVYEDPVFELDTSADNPVLLVSEETYVLTYHAEGISTVTLEDVPEGWQASVDGEAGRIYVTAPSATAATADYNLKLTVTGNDGESTTVGGVSFHRVTFDGAGGTFILNEGNMTTENGSLIYITPEGYVVDTAYRRVNGTDLGNVAQDMCFHDGKIYIISQNGDTNPEGTSFENDGMLVVADAVTLKKVRSLTKEQLPGLDWPTHIAVIDEQHVYIRDNKGVWRLNMDDVSLTFISGTEGAPKSRFAVTGGEVYFPQNGLLCALKKIDPATDQVSSVAQYAFWATPYMVNYFLGIAPADDGCLWAICTSAMNGEGGQITLNKVDPAASTVTQNLLSARPDAVYSCCMAASGNTVYYASGTMVYRAVFDPEAGEGDVTDEVLTDLFNLDGNAVQLYNGLGVNPITGHVFINTIKGFGNFFTTNSIWEFDFSSSLDIPVRRIDNLTHFPAGFYFNE
;
A
#
# COMPACT_ATOMS: atom_id res chain seq x y z
N MET A 1 30.07 -5.03 -3.51
CA MET A 1 30.21 -5.53 -4.89
C MET A 1 28.82 -5.56 -5.48
N ASN A 2 28.48 -4.50 -6.21
CA ASN A 2 27.18 -4.34 -6.86
C ASN A 2 27.02 -5.39 -7.96
N LYS A 3 26.06 -6.29 -7.79
CA LYS A 3 25.46 -7.00 -8.91
C LYS A 3 24.09 -6.39 -9.17
N GLY A 4 24.12 -5.29 -9.92
CA GLY A 4 22.91 -4.80 -10.57
C GLY A 4 22.38 -5.88 -11.49
N ILE A 5 21.11 -6.18 -11.36
CA ILE A 5 20.38 -7.00 -12.34
C ILE A 5 20.26 -6.13 -13.59
N TYR A 6 21.16 -6.34 -14.53
CA TYR A 6 21.00 -5.83 -15.89
C TYR A 6 19.94 -6.70 -16.55
N LEU A 7 18.71 -6.19 -16.64
CA LEU A 7 17.73 -6.70 -17.59
C LEU A 7 18.35 -6.49 -18.98
N LYS A 8 18.62 -7.58 -19.68
CA LYS A 8 19.11 -7.54 -21.05
C LYS A 8 17.98 -7.05 -21.92
N SER A 9 18.14 -5.86 -22.49
CA SER A 9 17.34 -5.38 -23.60
C SER A 9 17.33 -6.46 -24.69
N LEU A 10 16.18 -7.02 -24.98
CA LEU A 10 16.00 -7.93 -26.09
C LEU A 10 15.77 -7.06 -27.33
N VAL A 11 16.84 -6.71 -28.02
CA VAL A 11 16.76 -6.10 -29.35
C VAL A 11 16.30 -7.20 -30.30
N LEU A 12 15.04 -7.17 -30.69
CA LEU A 12 14.51 -8.04 -31.74
C LEU A 12 14.78 -7.36 -33.07
N ALA A 13 15.99 -7.52 -33.58
CA ALA A 13 16.28 -7.19 -34.98
C ALA A 13 15.66 -8.28 -35.87
N LEU A 14 14.51 -8.00 -36.49
CA LEU A 14 13.99 -8.84 -37.55
C LEU A 14 14.73 -8.51 -38.85
N THR A 15 15.89 -9.15 -39.06
CA THR A 15 16.43 -9.27 -40.40
C THR A 15 15.68 -10.39 -41.10
N ALA A 16 14.80 -10.07 -42.01
CA ALA A 16 14.23 -11.03 -42.95
C ALA A 16 15.34 -11.49 -43.94
N ALA A 17 16.13 -12.47 -43.48
CA ALA A 17 17.05 -13.17 -44.40
C ALA A 17 16.28 -14.15 -45.26
N GLY A 18 15.71 -13.69 -46.34
CA GLY A 18 15.25 -14.54 -47.46
C GLY A 18 16.45 -15.09 -48.19
N CYS A 19 16.82 -16.37 -47.95
CA CYS A 19 17.72 -17.10 -48.85
C CYS A 19 17.05 -17.28 -50.20
N ILE A 20 17.35 -16.46 -51.18
CA ILE A 20 17.06 -16.72 -52.58
C ILE A 20 18.28 -17.38 -53.19
N ALA A 21 18.17 -18.69 -53.45
CA ALA A 21 19.11 -19.41 -54.28
C ALA A 21 19.09 -18.83 -55.71
N GLY A 22 20.25 -18.43 -56.20
CA GLY A 22 20.41 -17.76 -57.48
C GLY A 22 19.90 -18.53 -58.63
N LEU A 23 19.11 -17.87 -59.49
CA LEU A 23 19.04 -18.11 -60.90
C LEU A 23 19.39 -16.78 -61.61
N THR A 24 20.58 -16.75 -62.20
CA THR A 24 20.99 -15.67 -63.07
C THR A 24 20.10 -15.63 -64.31
N SER A 25 19.29 -14.61 -64.43
CA SER A 25 18.70 -14.16 -65.66
C SER A 25 18.96 -12.67 -65.83
N CYS A 26 19.88 -12.34 -66.72
CA CYS A 26 20.09 -10.95 -67.13
C CYS A 26 18.90 -10.46 -67.97
N THR A 27 18.04 -9.68 -67.41
CA THR A 27 17.26 -8.66 -68.14
C THR A 27 17.16 -7.41 -67.23
N GLY A 28 17.81 -6.34 -67.73
CA GLY A 28 17.79 -5.06 -67.03
C GLY A 28 16.37 -4.53 -66.84
N LYS A 29 15.94 -4.40 -65.59
CA LYS A 29 14.91 -3.47 -65.20
C LYS A 29 15.56 -2.58 -64.15
N ASN A 30 15.80 -1.31 -64.50
CA ASN A 30 16.09 -0.24 -63.57
C ASN A 30 14.81 0.01 -62.76
N GLY A 31 14.53 -0.84 -61.77
CA GLY A 31 13.61 -0.52 -60.70
C GLY A 31 14.34 0.31 -59.64
N PRO A 32 13.63 1.11 -58.88
CA PRO A 32 14.24 1.80 -57.75
C PRO A 32 14.90 0.77 -56.82
N VAL A 33 16.16 1.03 -56.44
CA VAL A 33 16.84 0.25 -55.41
C VAL A 33 16.31 0.81 -54.08
N TYR A 34 15.52 -0.01 -53.42
CA TYR A 34 15.09 0.30 -52.07
C TYR A 34 16.16 -0.21 -51.09
N GLU A 35 16.48 0.58 -50.08
CA GLU A 35 17.24 0.09 -48.92
C GLU A 35 16.38 -0.91 -48.14
N ASP A 36 17.01 -1.93 -47.56
CA ASP A 36 16.30 -2.90 -46.72
C ASP A 36 15.55 -2.18 -45.58
N PRO A 37 14.25 -2.41 -45.40
CA PRO A 37 13.48 -1.69 -44.37
C PRO A 37 13.92 -2.12 -42.98
N VAL A 38 14.15 -1.15 -42.11
CA VAL A 38 14.48 -1.33 -40.69
C VAL A 38 13.37 -0.74 -39.84
N PHE A 39 12.88 -1.52 -38.89
CA PHE A 39 11.94 -1.07 -37.88
C PHE A 39 12.33 -1.65 -36.53
N GLU A 40 12.62 -0.78 -35.56
CA GLU A 40 13.01 -1.14 -34.20
C GLU A 40 12.07 -0.45 -33.21
N LEU A 41 11.27 -1.23 -32.49
CA LEU A 41 10.42 -0.76 -31.43
C LEU A 41 11.23 -0.76 -30.12
N ASP A 42 11.20 0.34 -29.35
CA ASP A 42 11.78 0.38 -28.02
C ASP A 42 10.93 -0.46 -27.06
N THR A 43 11.46 -1.62 -26.64
CA THR A 43 10.84 -2.56 -25.71
C THR A 43 11.56 -2.57 -24.36
N SER A 44 12.25 -1.50 -24.01
CA SER A 44 12.98 -1.38 -22.74
C SER A 44 12.08 -1.26 -21.52
N ALA A 45 10.80 -0.96 -21.70
CA ALA A 45 9.80 -0.89 -20.64
C ALA A 45 9.47 -2.27 -20.05
N ASP A 46 8.98 -2.27 -18.82
CA ASP A 46 8.40 -3.46 -18.21
C ASP A 46 7.23 -3.99 -19.07
N ASN A 47 7.03 -5.29 -19.05
CA ASN A 47 5.98 -5.94 -19.84
C ASN A 47 5.13 -6.87 -18.94
N PRO A 48 3.85 -6.54 -18.67
CA PRO A 48 3.09 -5.43 -19.24
C PRO A 48 3.49 -4.05 -18.69
N VAL A 49 3.33 -3.02 -19.51
CA VAL A 49 3.36 -1.63 -19.08
C VAL A 49 2.08 -1.36 -18.28
N LEU A 50 2.24 -0.99 -17.02
CA LEU A 50 1.12 -0.68 -16.12
C LEU A 50 0.67 0.77 -16.33
N LEU A 51 -0.60 0.97 -16.62
CA LEU A 51 -1.20 2.30 -16.78
C LEU A 51 -2.36 2.47 -15.80
N VAL A 52 -2.43 3.61 -15.15
CA VAL A 52 -3.65 4.00 -14.44
C VAL A 52 -4.71 4.45 -15.46
N SER A 53 -5.96 4.51 -15.03
CA SER A 53 -7.07 4.90 -15.91
C SER A 53 -6.80 6.25 -16.59
N GLU A 54 -7.00 6.31 -17.90
CA GLU A 54 -6.81 7.50 -18.74
C GLU A 54 -5.36 7.98 -18.88
N GLU A 55 -4.39 7.26 -18.34
CA GLU A 55 -2.96 7.56 -18.51
C GLU A 55 -2.51 7.24 -19.93
N THR A 56 -1.64 8.10 -20.48
CA THR A 56 -1.04 7.92 -21.80
C THR A 56 0.42 7.55 -21.67
N TYR A 57 0.79 6.44 -22.29
CA TYR A 57 2.18 6.00 -22.44
C TYR A 57 2.68 6.32 -23.84
N VAL A 58 3.97 6.67 -23.95
CA VAL A 58 4.61 6.96 -25.23
C VAL A 58 5.71 5.95 -25.49
N LEU A 59 5.52 5.12 -26.50
CA LEU A 59 6.57 4.27 -27.05
C LEU A 59 7.33 5.02 -28.13
N THR A 60 8.63 4.79 -28.22
CA THR A 60 9.47 5.26 -29.33
C THR A 60 9.83 4.11 -30.27
N TYR A 61 10.02 4.43 -31.55
CA TYR A 61 10.55 3.49 -32.52
C TYR A 61 11.48 4.20 -33.50
N HIS A 62 12.40 3.42 -34.06
CA HIS A 62 13.26 3.84 -35.20
C HIS A 62 12.80 3.15 -36.44
N ALA A 63 12.72 3.89 -37.58
CA ALA A 63 12.25 3.36 -38.86
C ALA A 63 13.07 3.96 -40.02
N GLU A 64 13.64 3.09 -40.87
CA GLU A 64 14.33 3.45 -42.12
C GLU A 64 13.73 2.62 -43.25
N GLY A 65 13.54 3.22 -44.42
CA GLY A 65 12.94 2.51 -45.55
C GLY A 65 11.47 2.08 -45.37
N ILE A 66 10.78 2.67 -44.35
CA ILE A 66 9.38 2.38 -44.01
C ILE A 66 8.48 3.44 -44.61
N SER A 67 7.40 3.02 -45.27
CA SER A 67 6.39 3.90 -45.85
C SER A 67 5.22 4.17 -44.90
N THR A 68 4.78 3.15 -44.13
CA THR A 68 3.67 3.29 -43.18
C THR A 68 3.83 2.40 -41.97
N VAL A 69 3.34 2.91 -40.82
CA VAL A 69 3.15 2.14 -39.57
C VAL A 69 1.69 2.33 -39.17
N THR A 70 0.95 1.22 -39.06
CA THR A 70 -0.48 1.23 -38.72
C THR A 70 -0.75 0.35 -37.50
N LEU A 71 -1.70 0.79 -36.66
CA LEU A 71 -2.18 0.02 -35.52
C LEU A 71 -3.21 -0.98 -35.93
N GLU A 72 -3.15 -2.19 -35.35
CA GLU A 72 -4.15 -3.24 -35.54
C GLU A 72 -4.85 -3.54 -34.21
N ASP A 73 -6.11 -3.94 -34.26
CA ASP A 73 -6.85 -4.58 -33.18
C ASP A 73 -6.83 -3.78 -31.84
N VAL A 74 -6.97 -2.42 -31.91
CA VAL A 74 -7.07 -1.61 -30.69
C VAL A 74 -8.37 -1.97 -29.96
N PRO A 75 -8.31 -2.48 -28.69
CA PRO A 75 -9.49 -2.92 -27.98
C PRO A 75 -10.44 -1.76 -27.64
N GLU A 76 -11.71 -2.07 -27.42
CA GLU A 76 -12.71 -1.09 -27.01
C GLU A 76 -12.28 -0.37 -25.72
N GLY A 77 -12.40 0.96 -25.74
CA GLY A 77 -12.02 1.83 -24.65
C GLY A 77 -10.58 2.30 -24.67
N TRP A 78 -9.65 1.51 -25.25
CA TRP A 78 -8.27 1.94 -25.47
C TRP A 78 -8.19 2.95 -26.61
N GLN A 79 -7.23 3.86 -26.53
CA GLN A 79 -6.89 4.77 -27.61
C GLN A 79 -5.42 4.58 -27.97
N ALA A 80 -5.13 4.51 -29.27
CA ALA A 80 -3.76 4.46 -29.71
C ALA A 80 -3.60 5.24 -31.01
N SER A 81 -2.44 5.88 -31.20
CA SER A 81 -2.09 6.63 -32.41
C SER A 81 -0.60 6.56 -32.70
N VAL A 82 -0.26 6.66 -34.00
CA VAL A 82 1.13 6.70 -34.47
C VAL A 82 1.45 8.09 -34.96
N ASP A 83 2.55 8.66 -34.47
CA ASP A 83 3.21 9.84 -35.02
C ASP A 83 4.45 9.39 -35.81
N GLY A 84 4.30 9.24 -37.11
CA GLY A 84 5.35 8.75 -38.00
C GLY A 84 6.52 9.73 -38.15
N GLU A 85 6.30 11.03 -38.01
CA GLU A 85 7.34 12.05 -38.07
C GLU A 85 8.23 12.05 -36.84
N ALA A 86 7.62 11.85 -35.66
CA ALA A 86 8.35 11.83 -34.39
C ALA A 86 8.86 10.42 -34.01
N GLY A 87 8.49 9.35 -34.74
CA GLY A 87 8.80 7.97 -34.36
C GLY A 87 8.18 7.57 -33.04
N ARG A 88 6.90 7.89 -32.83
CA ARG A 88 6.21 7.66 -31.55
C ARG A 88 4.87 6.98 -31.72
N ILE A 89 4.54 6.16 -30.72
CA ILE A 89 3.22 5.55 -30.59
C ILE A 89 2.68 5.97 -29.21
N TYR A 90 1.51 6.57 -29.22
CA TYR A 90 0.79 6.96 -28.01
C TYR A 90 -0.26 5.90 -27.72
N VAL A 91 -0.27 5.40 -26.49
CA VAL A 91 -1.28 4.43 -26.01
C VAL A 91 -1.90 4.98 -24.75
N THR A 92 -3.23 5.19 -24.76
CA THR A 92 -3.98 5.70 -23.61
C THR A 92 -4.88 4.61 -23.07
N ALA A 93 -4.76 4.36 -21.77
CA ALA A 93 -5.59 3.40 -21.06
C ALA A 93 -7.07 3.87 -21.02
N PRO A 94 -8.02 2.94 -21.01
CA PRO A 94 -9.45 3.26 -20.88
C PRO A 94 -9.79 3.78 -19.49
N SER A 95 -11.02 4.30 -19.33
CA SER A 95 -11.55 4.67 -18.02
C SER A 95 -11.65 3.46 -17.08
N ALA A 96 -11.72 3.69 -15.78
CA ALA A 96 -11.80 2.64 -14.77
C ALA A 96 -13.00 1.68 -14.96
N THR A 97 -14.08 2.17 -15.53
CA THR A 97 -15.33 1.39 -15.75
C THR A 97 -15.33 0.57 -17.04
N ALA A 98 -14.31 0.69 -17.90
CA ALA A 98 -14.24 -0.09 -19.13
C ALA A 98 -13.98 -1.58 -18.83
N ALA A 99 -14.58 -2.46 -19.63
CA ALA A 99 -14.49 -3.91 -19.42
C ALA A 99 -13.10 -4.48 -19.74
N THR A 100 -12.36 -3.88 -20.69
CA THR A 100 -11.08 -4.40 -21.18
C THR A 100 -9.91 -3.75 -20.44
N ALA A 101 -9.20 -4.53 -19.63
CA ALA A 101 -8.03 -4.06 -18.87
C ALA A 101 -6.70 -4.23 -19.66
N ASP A 102 -6.63 -5.16 -20.61
CA ASP A 102 -5.39 -5.53 -21.31
C ASP A 102 -5.40 -5.08 -22.77
N TYR A 103 -4.23 -4.69 -23.25
CA TYR A 103 -3.99 -4.40 -24.67
C TYR A 103 -2.61 -4.93 -25.08
N ASN A 104 -2.60 -5.83 -26.07
CA ASN A 104 -1.37 -6.30 -26.70
C ASN A 104 -1.14 -5.50 -27.99
N LEU A 105 -0.11 -4.65 -28.00
CA LEU A 105 0.21 -3.81 -29.14
C LEU A 105 0.52 -4.66 -30.38
N LYS A 106 -0.11 -4.32 -31.49
CA LYS A 106 0.09 -4.95 -32.76
C LYS A 106 0.13 -3.89 -33.88
N LEU A 107 1.20 -3.92 -34.63
CA LEU A 107 1.49 -2.98 -35.71
C LEU A 107 1.64 -3.69 -37.03
N THR A 108 1.13 -3.13 -38.08
CA THR A 108 1.54 -3.46 -39.45
C THR A 108 2.51 -2.40 -39.96
N VAL A 109 3.72 -2.84 -40.29
CA VAL A 109 4.81 -2.00 -40.79
C VAL A 109 5.01 -2.35 -42.29
N THR A 110 4.91 -1.34 -43.16
CA THR A 110 5.06 -1.51 -44.61
C THR A 110 6.31 -0.78 -45.12
N GLY A 111 7.19 -1.49 -45.75
CA GLY A 111 8.39 -0.95 -46.39
C GLY A 111 8.10 -0.09 -47.64
N ASN A 112 9.09 0.64 -48.11
CA ASN A 112 9.02 1.41 -49.35
C ASN A 112 8.94 0.47 -50.61
N ASP A 113 9.28 -0.79 -50.42
CA ASP A 113 9.13 -1.87 -51.43
C ASP A 113 7.68 -2.39 -51.52
N GLY A 114 6.81 -1.99 -50.58
CA GLY A 114 5.41 -2.43 -50.49
C GLY A 114 5.20 -3.72 -49.68
N GLU A 115 6.26 -4.36 -49.20
CA GLU A 115 6.13 -5.53 -48.32
C GLU A 115 5.72 -5.10 -46.91
N SER A 116 4.84 -5.90 -46.30
CA SER A 116 4.32 -5.61 -44.92
C SER A 116 4.67 -6.73 -43.97
N THR A 117 5.00 -6.35 -42.75
CA THR A 117 5.22 -7.27 -41.62
C THR A 117 4.46 -6.85 -40.40
N THR A 118 4.10 -7.81 -39.54
CA THR A 118 3.45 -7.53 -38.25
C THR A 118 4.50 -7.50 -37.16
N VAL A 119 4.49 -6.43 -36.37
CA VAL A 119 5.36 -6.21 -35.19
C VAL A 119 4.49 -6.07 -33.94
N GLY A 120 4.94 -6.66 -32.84
CA GLY A 120 4.29 -6.59 -31.53
C GLY A 120 5.29 -6.86 -30.42
N GLY A 121 4.82 -7.28 -29.25
CA GLY A 121 5.66 -7.69 -28.13
C GLY A 121 5.61 -6.75 -26.92
N VAL A 122 4.83 -5.66 -26.99
CA VAL A 122 4.53 -4.80 -25.86
C VAL A 122 3.08 -5.01 -25.46
N SER A 123 2.86 -5.28 -24.19
CA SER A 123 1.53 -5.40 -23.57
C SER A 123 1.30 -4.24 -22.62
N PHE A 124 0.07 -3.83 -22.48
CA PHE A 124 -0.39 -2.82 -21.54
C PHE A 124 -1.44 -3.43 -20.65
N HIS A 125 -1.42 -3.05 -19.37
CA HIS A 125 -2.43 -3.43 -18.40
C HIS A 125 -2.94 -2.17 -17.68
N ARG A 126 -4.26 -1.94 -17.74
CA ARG A 126 -4.89 -0.86 -16.98
C ARG A 126 -5.12 -1.30 -15.54
N VAL A 127 -4.58 -0.55 -14.60
CA VAL A 127 -4.78 -0.74 -13.16
C VAL A 127 -5.98 0.06 -12.68
N THR A 128 -6.83 -0.58 -11.86
CA THR A 128 -7.78 0.06 -10.95
C THR A 128 -7.39 -0.27 -9.51
N PHE A 129 -7.88 0.53 -8.56
CA PHE A 129 -7.41 0.46 -7.18
C PHE A 129 -8.41 -0.21 -6.22
N ASP A 130 -9.46 -0.82 -6.75
CA ASP A 130 -10.57 -1.47 -6.04
C ASP A 130 -10.56 -3.00 -6.12
N GLY A 131 -9.50 -3.59 -6.70
CA GLY A 131 -9.42 -5.05 -6.82
C GLY A 131 -9.38 -5.73 -5.45
N ALA A 132 -10.29 -6.71 -5.21
CA ALA A 132 -10.32 -7.47 -3.96
C ALA A 132 -8.97 -8.16 -3.68
N GLY A 133 -8.43 -7.96 -2.48
CA GLY A 133 -7.07 -8.40 -2.12
C GLY A 133 -5.94 -7.48 -2.60
N GLY A 134 -6.25 -6.38 -3.29
CA GLY A 134 -5.27 -5.33 -3.59
C GLY A 134 -4.70 -4.74 -2.30
N THR A 135 -3.41 -4.45 -2.31
CA THR A 135 -2.68 -4.02 -1.12
C THR A 135 -2.10 -2.63 -1.31
N PHE A 136 -2.49 -1.69 -0.46
CA PHE A 136 -1.86 -0.38 -0.39
C PHE A 136 -0.77 -0.35 0.67
N ILE A 137 0.33 0.33 0.37
CA ILE A 137 1.41 0.62 1.29
C ILE A 137 1.56 2.13 1.34
N LEU A 138 1.18 2.71 2.46
CA LEU A 138 1.31 4.14 2.70
C LEU A 138 2.73 4.43 3.21
N ASN A 139 3.43 5.35 2.58
CA ASN A 139 4.75 5.82 2.99
C ASN A 139 4.65 7.21 3.63
N GLU A 140 5.31 7.38 4.76
CA GLU A 140 5.45 8.68 5.41
C GLU A 140 6.23 9.66 4.51
N GLY A 141 7.20 9.15 3.75
CA GLY A 141 8.24 9.94 3.13
C GLY A 141 9.27 10.37 4.16
N ASN A 142 9.82 11.56 3.98
CA ASN A 142 10.79 12.13 4.92
C ASN A 142 10.43 13.59 5.21
N MET A 143 10.38 13.95 6.48
CA MET A 143 9.99 15.30 6.93
C MET A 143 10.76 16.42 6.24
N THR A 144 12.00 16.17 5.81
CA THR A 144 12.92 17.18 5.27
C THR A 144 13.19 17.08 3.78
N THR A 145 12.88 15.94 3.15
CA THR A 145 13.28 15.69 1.74
C THR A 145 12.16 15.19 0.84
N GLU A 146 11.10 14.59 1.40
CA GLU A 146 10.07 13.90 0.61
C GLU A 146 8.69 14.06 1.21
N ASN A 147 7.68 14.15 0.38
CA ASN A 147 6.28 14.05 0.76
C ASN A 147 5.87 12.58 0.95
N GLY A 148 4.69 12.36 1.52
CA GLY A 148 4.08 11.04 1.59
C GLY A 148 3.77 10.47 0.21
N SER A 149 3.80 9.16 0.08
CA SER A 149 3.49 8.46 -1.17
C SER A 149 2.65 7.21 -0.92
N LEU A 150 2.10 6.66 -2.01
CA LEU A 150 1.28 5.47 -1.96
C LEU A 150 1.76 4.47 -3.02
N ILE A 151 2.06 3.25 -2.59
CA ILE A 151 2.32 2.11 -3.44
C ILE A 151 1.05 1.26 -3.48
N TYR A 152 0.73 0.70 -4.62
CA TYR A 152 -0.35 -0.27 -4.76
C TYR A 152 0.18 -1.57 -5.38
N ILE A 153 -0.13 -2.69 -4.75
CA ILE A 153 0.11 -4.03 -5.30
C ILE A 153 -1.25 -4.58 -5.72
N THR A 154 -1.40 -4.86 -7.00
CA THR A 154 -2.66 -5.40 -7.54
C THR A 154 -2.89 -6.84 -7.06
N PRO A 155 -4.13 -7.37 -7.12
CA PRO A 155 -4.41 -8.78 -6.81
C PRO A 155 -3.55 -9.77 -7.62
N GLU A 156 -3.21 -9.42 -8.88
CA GLU A 156 -2.34 -10.22 -9.75
C GLU A 156 -0.86 -10.10 -9.36
N GLY A 157 -0.53 -9.14 -8.50
CA GLY A 157 0.80 -8.93 -7.98
C GLY A 157 1.64 -7.88 -8.71
N TYR A 158 1.08 -7.09 -9.58
CA TYR A 158 1.77 -5.95 -10.16
C TYR A 158 1.98 -4.84 -9.13
N VAL A 159 3.13 -4.18 -9.19
CA VAL A 159 3.50 -3.11 -8.26
C VAL A 159 3.40 -1.77 -8.98
N VAL A 160 2.55 -0.89 -8.46
CA VAL A 160 2.39 0.49 -8.92
C VAL A 160 2.99 1.41 -7.88
N ASP A 161 4.18 1.89 -8.16
CA ASP A 161 4.83 2.89 -7.32
C ASP A 161 4.21 4.27 -7.52
N THR A 162 4.28 5.10 -6.47
CA THR A 162 3.77 6.49 -6.47
C THR A 162 2.36 6.61 -7.07
N ALA A 163 1.48 5.63 -6.75
CA ALA A 163 0.16 5.46 -7.37
C ALA A 163 -0.68 6.74 -7.29
N TYR A 164 -0.68 7.43 -6.15
CA TYR A 164 -1.43 8.68 -5.97
C TYR A 164 -0.92 9.79 -6.92
N ARG A 165 0.40 9.97 -7.00
CA ARG A 165 1.02 10.97 -7.89
C ARG A 165 0.74 10.70 -9.36
N ARG A 166 0.78 9.43 -9.77
CA ARG A 166 0.49 9.05 -11.17
C ARG A 166 -0.92 9.47 -11.60
N VAL A 167 -1.87 9.42 -10.66
CA VAL A 167 -3.26 9.81 -10.94
C VAL A 167 -3.48 11.31 -10.86
N ASN A 168 -2.87 11.98 -9.85
CA ASN A 168 -3.23 13.36 -9.49
C ASN A 168 -2.19 14.41 -9.90
N GLY A 169 -0.97 14.01 -10.26
CA GLY A 169 0.13 14.91 -10.56
C GLY A 169 0.72 15.64 -9.34
N THR A 170 0.22 15.33 -8.14
CA THR A 170 0.63 15.89 -6.85
C THR A 170 0.94 14.77 -5.87
N ASP A 171 1.65 15.05 -4.78
CA ASP A 171 1.95 14.09 -3.72
C ASP A 171 0.87 14.09 -2.63
N LEU A 172 0.91 13.08 -1.77
CA LEU A 172 0.25 13.11 -0.48
C LEU A 172 0.92 14.13 0.45
N GLY A 173 0.23 14.52 1.51
CA GLY A 173 0.79 15.42 2.52
C GLY A 173 2.11 14.90 3.11
N ASN A 174 2.95 15.81 3.57
CA ASN A 174 4.23 15.45 4.17
C ASN A 174 4.02 14.68 5.49
N VAL A 175 4.75 13.58 5.64
CA VAL A 175 4.65 12.61 6.75
C VAL A 175 3.24 12.01 6.84
N ALA A 176 2.82 11.30 5.78
CA ALA A 176 1.56 10.56 5.78
C ALA A 176 1.59 9.43 6.82
N GLN A 177 0.57 9.34 7.66
CA GLN A 177 0.61 8.51 8.87
C GLN A 177 -0.39 7.36 8.88
N ASP A 178 -1.57 7.58 8.35
CA ASP A 178 -2.64 6.58 8.38
C ASP A 178 -3.63 6.80 7.26
N MET A 179 -4.31 5.72 6.88
CA MET A 179 -5.41 5.79 5.93
C MET A 179 -6.53 4.82 6.31
N CYS A 180 -7.73 5.11 5.86
CA CYS A 180 -8.87 4.20 5.99
C CYS A 180 -9.80 4.30 4.78
N PHE A 181 -10.54 3.22 4.56
CA PHE A 181 -11.59 3.15 3.54
C PHE A 181 -12.95 3.44 4.17
N HIS A 182 -13.75 4.24 3.49
CA HIS A 182 -15.14 4.46 3.88
C HIS A 182 -15.97 4.90 2.67
N ASP A 183 -17.09 4.22 2.42
CA ASP A 183 -18.08 4.56 1.40
C ASP A 183 -17.46 4.87 0.03
N GLY A 184 -16.63 3.95 -0.49
CA GLY A 184 -15.96 4.08 -1.79
C GLY A 184 -14.90 5.18 -1.86
N LYS A 185 -14.46 5.69 -0.73
CA LYS A 185 -13.40 6.70 -0.60
C LYS A 185 -12.25 6.20 0.26
N ILE A 186 -11.10 6.79 0.04
CA ILE A 186 -9.88 6.61 0.84
C ILE A 186 -9.58 7.93 1.53
N TYR A 187 -9.44 7.90 2.85
CA TYR A 187 -9.06 9.06 3.68
C TYR A 187 -7.64 8.87 4.17
N ILE A 188 -6.76 9.85 3.93
CA ILE A 188 -5.33 9.79 4.27
C ILE A 188 -4.97 11.01 5.10
N ILE A 189 -4.46 10.78 6.32
CA ILE A 189 -4.01 11.85 7.23
C ILE A 189 -2.48 11.97 7.21
N SER A 190 -1.98 13.21 7.14
CA SER A 190 -0.56 13.52 7.12
C SER A 190 -0.19 14.44 8.28
N GLN A 191 0.89 14.11 8.97
CA GLN A 191 1.30 14.75 10.21
C GLN A 191 1.77 16.19 10.02
N ASN A 192 2.55 16.44 8.98
CA ASN A 192 3.11 17.75 8.67
C ASN A 192 2.32 18.51 7.58
N GLY A 193 1.29 17.87 7.03
CA GLY A 193 0.30 18.48 6.14
C GLY A 193 0.87 19.00 4.84
N ASP A 194 0.50 20.24 4.53
CA ASP A 194 0.81 20.98 3.30
C ASP A 194 2.21 21.62 3.30
N THR A 195 3.09 21.27 4.21
CA THR A 195 4.49 21.67 4.17
C THR A 195 5.23 20.85 3.12
N ASN A 196 5.74 21.50 2.08
CA ASN A 196 6.59 20.84 1.09
C ASN A 196 8.06 20.88 1.54
N PRO A 197 8.75 19.72 1.64
CA PRO A 197 10.19 19.68 1.91
C PRO A 197 11.02 20.31 0.81
N GLU A 198 12.19 20.85 1.16
CA GLU A 198 13.15 21.33 0.15
C GLU A 198 13.56 20.20 -0.81
N GLY A 199 13.55 20.47 -2.10
CA GLY A 199 13.98 19.51 -3.14
C GLY A 199 12.89 18.58 -3.66
N THR A 200 11.66 18.66 -3.17
CA THR A 200 10.55 17.95 -3.80
C THR A 200 10.22 18.59 -5.16
N SER A 201 9.95 17.75 -6.16
CA SER A 201 9.54 18.19 -7.50
C SER A 201 8.05 18.38 -7.65
N PHE A 202 7.27 17.92 -6.68
CA PHE A 202 5.81 17.93 -6.68
C PHE A 202 5.29 18.60 -5.42
N GLU A 203 4.24 19.38 -5.58
CA GLU A 203 3.49 19.89 -4.45
C GLU A 203 2.64 18.78 -3.83
N ASN A 204 2.33 18.90 -2.56
CA ASN A 204 1.45 17.96 -1.88
C ASN A 204 0.05 18.53 -1.68
N ASP A 205 -0.90 17.63 -1.43
CA ASP A 205 -2.31 17.96 -1.35
C ASP A 205 -2.82 18.28 0.07
N GLY A 206 -1.93 18.38 1.04
CA GLY A 206 -2.29 18.90 2.37
C GLY A 206 -2.40 17.84 3.46
N MET A 207 -3.02 18.24 4.60
CA MET A 207 -3.04 17.44 5.82
C MET A 207 -4.01 16.26 5.75
N LEU A 208 -5.18 16.45 5.18
CA LEU A 208 -6.16 15.39 4.92
C LEU A 208 -6.46 15.33 3.43
N VAL A 209 -6.26 14.17 2.85
CA VAL A 209 -6.60 13.89 1.46
C VAL A 209 -7.73 12.86 1.43
N VAL A 210 -8.76 13.13 0.63
CA VAL A 210 -9.82 12.18 0.31
C VAL A 210 -9.76 11.86 -1.16
N ALA A 211 -9.62 10.58 -1.51
CA ALA A 211 -9.58 10.10 -2.88
C ALA A 211 -10.68 9.07 -3.14
N ASP A 212 -11.07 8.93 -4.39
CA ASP A 212 -11.97 7.88 -4.86
C ASP A 212 -11.26 6.51 -4.80
N ALA A 213 -11.89 5.51 -4.22
CA ALA A 213 -11.24 4.22 -3.97
C ALA A 213 -10.99 3.39 -5.25
N VAL A 214 -11.72 3.64 -6.33
CA VAL A 214 -11.58 2.93 -7.61
C VAL A 214 -10.47 3.55 -8.47
N THR A 215 -10.46 4.87 -8.54
CA THR A 215 -9.63 5.63 -9.48
C THR A 215 -8.42 6.31 -8.84
N LEU A 216 -8.36 6.41 -7.53
CA LEU A 216 -7.43 7.22 -6.74
C LEU A 216 -7.48 8.74 -7.06
N LYS A 217 -8.43 9.20 -7.84
CA LYS A 217 -8.61 10.63 -8.12
C LYS A 217 -8.96 11.37 -6.83
N LYS A 218 -8.27 12.48 -6.59
CA LYS A 218 -8.56 13.34 -5.45
C LYS A 218 -9.98 13.89 -5.53
N VAL A 219 -10.76 13.63 -4.48
CA VAL A 219 -12.12 14.16 -4.31
C VAL A 219 -12.07 15.46 -3.51
N ARG A 220 -11.26 15.48 -2.46
CA ARG A 220 -11.12 16.64 -1.57
C ARG A 220 -9.77 16.63 -0.86
N SER A 221 -9.27 17.79 -0.49
CA SER A 221 -8.14 17.91 0.44
C SER A 221 -8.34 19.08 1.39
N LEU A 222 -7.74 18.97 2.58
CA LEU A 222 -7.77 20.00 3.61
C LEU A 222 -6.34 20.31 4.06
N THR A 223 -6.03 21.60 4.18
CA THR A 223 -4.73 22.11 4.61
C THR A 223 -4.63 22.23 6.14
N LYS A 224 -3.45 22.49 6.65
CA LYS A 224 -3.24 22.82 8.08
C LYS A 224 -4.03 24.06 8.52
N GLU A 225 -4.14 25.06 7.64
CA GLU A 225 -4.89 26.28 7.92
C GLU A 225 -6.39 25.99 8.09
N GLN A 226 -6.92 25.03 7.36
CA GLN A 226 -8.31 24.59 7.49
C GLN A 226 -8.56 23.67 8.69
N LEU A 227 -7.50 23.08 9.26
CA LEU A 227 -7.53 22.20 10.43
C LEU A 227 -6.67 22.73 11.59
N PRO A 228 -6.87 23.98 12.04
CA PRO A 228 -5.93 24.70 12.91
C PRO A 228 -5.86 24.13 14.34
N GLY A 229 -6.78 23.25 14.72
CA GLY A 229 -6.80 22.62 16.04
C GLY A 229 -5.80 21.48 16.20
N LEU A 230 -5.46 20.79 15.11
CA LEU A 230 -4.64 19.59 15.11
C LEU A 230 -3.17 19.89 15.43
N ASP A 231 -2.59 19.00 16.23
CA ASP A 231 -1.18 19.02 16.62
C ASP A 231 -0.54 17.65 16.34
N TRP A 232 0.15 17.53 15.22
CA TRP A 232 0.79 16.29 14.76
C TRP A 232 -0.19 15.11 14.69
N PRO A 233 -1.19 15.14 13.80
CA PRO A 233 -2.15 14.05 13.64
C PRO A 233 -1.45 12.77 13.18
N THR A 234 -1.94 11.61 13.65
CA THR A 234 -1.30 10.31 13.39
C THR A 234 -2.24 9.22 12.94
N HIS A 235 -3.48 9.20 13.39
CA HIS A 235 -4.42 8.13 13.04
C HIS A 235 -5.80 8.71 12.72
N ILE A 236 -6.52 8.00 11.85
CA ILE A 236 -7.82 8.41 11.37
C ILE A 236 -8.80 7.23 11.37
N ALA A 237 -10.06 7.50 11.76
CA ALA A 237 -11.18 6.58 11.60
C ALA A 237 -12.37 7.35 11.07
N VAL A 238 -13.11 6.78 10.14
CA VAL A 238 -14.29 7.40 9.52
C VAL A 238 -15.50 6.52 9.76
N ILE A 239 -16.53 7.10 10.38
CA ILE A 239 -17.85 6.48 10.55
C ILE A 239 -18.82 6.99 9.48
N ASP A 240 -18.76 8.28 9.22
CA ASP A 240 -19.44 8.99 8.13
C ASP A 240 -18.76 10.36 7.92
N GLU A 241 -19.28 11.20 7.00
CA GLU A 241 -18.66 12.51 6.70
C GLU A 241 -18.80 13.52 7.83
N GLN A 242 -19.70 13.35 8.80
CA GLN A 242 -19.82 14.19 9.99
C GLN A 242 -18.99 13.67 11.18
N HIS A 243 -18.56 12.39 11.11
CA HIS A 243 -17.85 11.71 12.18
C HIS A 243 -16.53 11.11 11.68
N VAL A 244 -15.59 12.01 11.34
CA VAL A 244 -14.20 11.67 11.02
C VAL A 244 -13.35 11.91 12.25
N TYR A 245 -12.86 10.86 12.88
CA TYR A 245 -12.07 10.94 14.11
C TYR A 245 -10.58 10.94 13.80
N ILE A 246 -9.86 11.93 14.32
CA ILE A 246 -8.43 12.12 14.09
C ILE A 246 -7.73 12.16 15.45
N ARG A 247 -6.78 11.24 15.67
CA ARG A 247 -5.91 11.24 16.85
C ARG A 247 -4.70 12.14 16.58
N ASP A 248 -4.40 13.04 17.53
CA ASP A 248 -3.22 13.89 17.53
C ASP A 248 -2.49 13.86 18.89
N ASN A 249 -1.50 14.74 19.11
CA ASN A 249 -0.75 14.80 20.37
C ASN A 249 -1.59 15.23 21.59
N LYS A 250 -2.75 15.84 21.38
CA LYS A 250 -3.65 16.28 22.45
C LYS A 250 -4.64 15.19 22.85
N GLY A 251 -5.14 14.42 21.89
CA GLY A 251 -6.15 13.41 22.07
C GLY A 251 -6.84 13.06 20.75
N VAL A 252 -8.18 13.00 20.77
CA VAL A 252 -8.98 12.70 19.57
C VAL A 252 -9.88 13.89 19.26
N TRP A 253 -9.95 14.22 17.98
CA TRP A 253 -10.81 15.25 17.41
C TRP A 253 -11.85 14.62 16.51
N ARG A 254 -13.06 15.14 16.50
CA ARG A 254 -14.03 14.89 15.46
C ARG A 254 -13.97 16.02 14.43
N LEU A 255 -13.79 15.67 13.19
CA LEU A 255 -13.93 16.54 12.03
C LEU A 255 -15.27 16.26 11.36
N ASN A 256 -16.07 17.31 11.15
CA ASN A 256 -17.22 17.28 10.27
C ASN A 256 -16.79 17.76 8.88
N MET A 257 -16.89 16.92 7.86
CA MET A 257 -16.45 17.24 6.51
C MET A 257 -17.39 18.22 5.79
N ASP A 258 -18.66 18.38 6.22
CA ASP A 258 -19.60 19.27 5.55
C ASP A 258 -19.21 20.75 5.72
N ASP A 259 -18.87 21.14 6.96
CA ASP A 259 -18.55 22.51 7.33
C ASP A 259 -17.09 22.72 7.76
N VAL A 260 -16.27 21.66 7.71
CA VAL A 260 -14.86 21.65 8.14
C VAL A 260 -14.67 22.06 9.59
N SER A 261 -15.65 21.74 10.46
CA SER A 261 -15.53 22.03 11.90
C SER A 261 -14.79 20.94 12.64
N LEU A 262 -13.87 21.33 13.52
CA LEU A 262 -13.13 20.46 14.44
C LEU A 262 -13.69 20.59 15.86
N THR A 263 -14.01 19.46 16.49
CA THR A 263 -14.43 19.37 17.88
C THR A 263 -13.51 18.44 18.65
N PHE A 264 -12.86 18.92 19.72
CA PHE A 264 -12.06 18.07 20.59
C PHE A 264 -12.98 17.17 21.43
N ILE A 265 -12.70 15.89 21.48
CA ILE A 265 -13.48 14.91 22.24
C ILE A 265 -12.93 14.82 23.68
N SER A 266 -13.66 15.39 24.62
CA SER A 266 -13.29 15.36 26.03
C SER A 266 -13.22 13.92 26.57
N GLY A 267 -12.19 13.62 27.37
CA GLY A 267 -11.92 12.27 27.88
C GLY A 267 -10.99 11.42 27.01
N THR A 268 -10.46 12.01 25.92
CA THR A 268 -9.46 11.41 25.05
C THR A 268 -8.05 11.96 25.26
N GLU A 269 -7.88 12.87 26.21
CA GLU A 269 -6.60 13.54 26.50
C GLU A 269 -5.50 12.50 26.73
N GLY A 270 -4.40 12.66 25.99
CA GLY A 270 -3.25 11.76 26.08
C GLY A 270 -3.46 10.38 25.49
N ALA A 271 -4.45 10.20 24.61
CA ALA A 271 -4.61 8.98 23.81
C ALA A 271 -3.27 8.65 23.11
N PRO A 272 -2.74 7.41 23.24
CA PRO A 272 -1.43 7.05 22.68
C PRO A 272 -1.45 7.03 21.16
N LYS A 273 -0.27 7.07 20.53
CA LYS A 273 -0.12 6.85 19.10
C LYS A 273 -0.43 5.38 18.80
N SER A 274 -1.70 5.07 18.58
CA SER A 274 -2.23 3.75 18.24
C SER A 274 -3.35 3.90 17.24
N ARG A 275 -3.45 2.96 16.31
CA ARG A 275 -4.59 2.90 15.40
C ARG A 275 -5.89 2.74 16.15
N PHE A 276 -6.95 3.29 15.60
CA PHE A 276 -8.30 3.01 16.05
C PHE A 276 -8.72 1.60 15.65
N ALA A 277 -9.58 1.00 16.45
CA ALA A 277 -10.38 -0.13 16.02
C ALA A 277 -11.83 0.35 15.86
N VAL A 278 -12.46 -0.03 14.76
CA VAL A 278 -13.86 0.32 14.47
C VAL A 278 -14.67 -0.95 14.38
N THR A 279 -15.69 -1.07 15.22
CA THR A 279 -16.65 -2.17 15.16
C THR A 279 -18.00 -1.71 15.69
N GLY A 280 -19.09 -2.26 15.15
CA GLY A 280 -20.44 -1.88 15.57
C GLY A 280 -20.80 -0.40 15.38
N GLY A 281 -20.09 0.32 14.51
CA GLY A 281 -20.28 1.77 14.30
C GLY A 281 -19.68 2.65 15.40
N GLU A 282 -18.87 2.11 16.32
CA GLU A 282 -18.19 2.82 17.40
C GLU A 282 -16.68 2.81 17.18
N VAL A 283 -15.97 3.82 17.69
CA VAL A 283 -14.53 3.99 17.57
C VAL A 283 -13.85 3.68 18.89
N TYR A 284 -12.92 2.73 18.87
CA TYR A 284 -12.18 2.26 20.03
C TYR A 284 -10.72 2.71 19.97
N PHE A 285 -10.18 3.07 21.14
CA PHE A 285 -8.78 3.46 21.31
C PHE A 285 -8.27 3.08 22.70
N PRO A 286 -6.97 2.77 22.86
CA PRO A 286 -6.40 2.50 24.16
C PRO A 286 -6.14 3.80 24.91
N GLN A 287 -6.18 3.74 26.23
CA GLN A 287 -5.67 4.76 27.13
C GLN A 287 -4.66 4.11 28.08
N ASN A 288 -3.40 4.47 27.95
CA ASN A 288 -2.33 3.99 28.79
C ASN A 288 -2.13 4.91 30.01
N GLY A 289 -1.47 4.38 31.05
CA GLY A 289 -1.16 5.11 32.28
C GLY A 289 -1.62 4.36 33.53
N LEU A 290 -1.67 5.07 34.68
CA LEU A 290 -2.00 4.47 35.97
C LEU A 290 -3.39 3.79 36.00
N LEU A 291 -4.32 4.32 35.23
CA LEU A 291 -5.66 3.76 35.03
C LEU A 291 -5.84 3.41 33.53
N CYS A 292 -5.04 2.46 33.05
CA CYS A 292 -5.17 2.02 31.66
C CYS A 292 -6.58 1.47 31.40
N ALA A 293 -7.11 1.76 30.22
CA ALA A 293 -8.43 1.31 29.80
C ALA A 293 -8.54 1.23 28.30
N LEU A 294 -9.33 0.31 27.81
CA LEU A 294 -9.88 0.40 26.46
C LEU A 294 -11.06 1.38 26.52
N LYS A 295 -11.02 2.39 25.67
CA LYS A 295 -12.03 3.44 25.57
C LYS A 295 -12.79 3.33 24.28
N LYS A 296 -14.03 3.81 24.27
CA LYS A 296 -14.82 4.01 23.06
C LYS A 296 -15.40 5.42 22.98
N ILE A 297 -15.59 5.90 21.76
CA ILE A 297 -16.35 7.09 21.44
C ILE A 297 -17.67 6.61 20.81
N ASP A 298 -18.78 7.10 21.36
CA ASP A 298 -20.11 6.96 20.77
C ASP A 298 -20.35 8.11 19.77
N PRO A 299 -20.44 7.83 18.45
CA PRO A 299 -20.57 8.89 17.45
C PRO A 299 -21.87 9.71 17.57
N ALA A 300 -22.92 9.13 18.15
CA ALA A 300 -24.18 9.85 18.30
C ALA A 300 -24.13 10.96 19.37
N THR A 301 -23.19 10.87 20.32
CA THR A 301 -23.13 11.78 21.47
C THR A 301 -21.77 12.39 21.72
N ASP A 302 -20.70 11.91 21.04
CA ASP A 302 -19.28 12.20 21.29
C ASP A 302 -18.83 11.83 22.72
N GLN A 303 -19.60 11.00 23.43
CA GLN A 303 -19.23 10.61 24.79
C GLN A 303 -18.19 9.50 24.78
N VAL A 304 -17.21 9.64 25.66
CA VAL A 304 -16.16 8.64 25.90
C VAL A 304 -16.53 7.79 27.10
N SER A 305 -16.44 6.48 26.95
CA SER A 305 -16.65 5.53 28.05
C SER A 305 -15.56 4.45 28.06
N SER A 306 -15.38 3.81 29.21
CA SER A 306 -14.46 2.64 29.36
C SER A 306 -15.20 1.37 28.97
N VAL A 307 -14.49 0.50 28.23
CA VAL A 307 -15.01 -0.79 27.75
C VAL A 307 -14.45 -1.90 28.62
N ALA A 308 -15.30 -2.79 29.10
CA ALA A 308 -14.95 -4.00 29.84
C ALA A 308 -13.94 -3.78 31.01
N GLN A 309 -13.90 -2.59 31.61
CA GLN A 309 -12.91 -2.21 32.62
C GLN A 309 -12.85 -3.19 33.80
N TYR A 310 -14.00 -3.58 34.32
CA TYR A 310 -14.07 -4.53 35.44
C TYR A 310 -13.66 -5.94 35.03
N ALA A 311 -13.93 -6.33 33.77
CA ALA A 311 -13.51 -7.62 33.24
C ALA A 311 -11.99 -7.67 33.10
N PHE A 312 -11.34 -6.60 32.64
CA PHE A 312 -9.86 -6.53 32.63
C PHE A 312 -9.25 -6.66 34.04
N TRP A 313 -9.90 -6.12 35.07
CA TRP A 313 -9.41 -6.26 36.44
C TRP A 313 -9.61 -7.66 37.02
N ALA A 314 -10.47 -8.46 36.41
CA ALA A 314 -10.75 -9.85 36.80
C ALA A 314 -9.94 -10.88 36.01
N THR A 315 -9.13 -10.44 35.00
CA THR A 315 -8.28 -11.38 34.23
C THR A 315 -7.15 -11.97 35.09
N PRO A 316 -6.69 -13.18 34.80
CA PRO A 316 -5.57 -13.81 35.52
C PRO A 316 -4.27 -13.00 35.47
N TYR A 317 -4.01 -12.33 34.35
CA TYR A 317 -2.80 -11.55 34.14
C TYR A 317 -3.13 -10.08 34.06
N MET A 318 -2.45 -9.28 34.89
CA MET A 318 -2.70 -7.86 34.99
C MET A 318 -2.42 -7.12 33.68
N VAL A 319 -3.35 -6.25 33.28
CA VAL A 319 -3.20 -5.36 32.15
C VAL A 319 -2.91 -3.94 32.66
N ASN A 320 -1.70 -3.47 32.42
CA ASN A 320 -1.26 -2.11 32.80
C ASN A 320 -0.97 -1.22 31.60
N TYR A 321 -0.80 -1.82 30.41
CA TYR A 321 -0.49 -1.07 29.18
C TYR A 321 -0.99 -1.82 27.96
N PHE A 322 -1.66 -1.11 27.06
CA PHE A 322 -2.05 -1.61 25.75
C PHE A 322 -0.92 -1.37 24.73
N LEU A 323 -0.47 -2.43 24.10
CA LEU A 323 0.54 -2.38 23.05
C LEU A 323 -0.08 -2.19 21.67
N GLY A 324 -1.28 -2.70 21.44
CA GLY A 324 -2.04 -2.52 20.21
C GLY A 324 -3.46 -3.07 20.34
N ILE A 325 -4.33 -2.59 19.47
CA ILE A 325 -5.70 -3.07 19.30
C ILE A 325 -6.03 -3.27 17.83
N ALA A 326 -6.95 -4.17 17.54
CA ALA A 326 -7.51 -4.39 16.19
C ALA A 326 -8.96 -4.85 16.29
N PRO A 327 -9.81 -4.59 15.29
CA PRO A 327 -11.13 -5.21 15.23
C PRO A 327 -10.98 -6.73 15.02
N ALA A 328 -11.97 -7.49 15.49
CA ALA A 328 -12.17 -8.89 15.18
C ALA A 328 -13.41 -9.05 14.29
N ASP A 329 -13.44 -10.11 13.48
CA ASP A 329 -14.51 -10.34 12.49
C ASP A 329 -15.90 -10.55 13.10
N ASP A 330 -15.97 -10.90 14.39
CA ASP A 330 -17.20 -11.20 15.13
C ASP A 330 -17.75 -10.02 15.95
N GLY A 331 -17.24 -8.80 15.71
CA GLY A 331 -17.65 -7.60 16.47
C GLY A 331 -16.93 -7.43 17.81
N CYS A 332 -16.06 -8.36 18.19
CA CYS A 332 -15.13 -8.23 19.29
C CYS A 332 -13.91 -7.38 18.90
N LEU A 333 -13.00 -7.22 19.84
CA LEU A 333 -11.73 -6.52 19.66
C LEU A 333 -10.58 -7.42 20.11
N TRP A 334 -9.50 -7.38 19.38
CA TRP A 334 -8.21 -7.91 19.81
C TRP A 334 -7.42 -6.82 20.52
N ALA A 335 -6.77 -7.18 21.64
CA ALA A 335 -5.84 -6.30 22.33
C ALA A 335 -4.60 -7.09 22.78
N ILE A 336 -3.41 -6.66 22.38
CA ILE A 336 -2.15 -7.12 22.98
C ILE A 336 -1.80 -6.17 24.10
N CYS A 337 -1.57 -6.72 25.30
CA CYS A 337 -1.36 -5.95 26.52
C CYS A 337 -0.12 -6.46 27.27
N THR A 338 0.41 -5.61 28.16
CA THR A 338 1.47 -6.02 29.08
C THR A 338 1.11 -5.65 30.54
N SER A 339 1.66 -6.42 31.46
CA SER A 339 1.61 -6.12 32.90
C SER A 339 2.59 -5.03 33.34
N ALA A 340 3.52 -4.60 32.48
CA ALA A 340 4.43 -3.52 32.76
C ALA A 340 3.77 -2.15 32.57
N MET A 341 3.92 -1.25 33.53
CA MET A 341 3.27 0.09 33.50
C MET A 341 3.85 1.03 32.44
N ASN A 342 5.06 0.79 32.00
CA ASN A 342 5.75 1.58 30.96
C ASN A 342 5.71 0.93 29.58
N GLY A 343 5.02 -0.22 29.42
CA GLY A 343 4.96 -0.97 28.17
C GLY A 343 6.17 -1.85 27.89
N GLU A 344 7.21 -1.84 28.73
CA GLU A 344 8.43 -2.62 28.51
C GLU A 344 8.52 -3.80 29.48
N GLY A 345 8.63 -5.00 28.94
CA GLY A 345 8.72 -6.23 29.74
C GLY A 345 7.37 -6.63 30.34
N GLY A 346 7.40 -7.33 31.48
CA GLY A 346 6.20 -7.90 32.10
C GLY A 346 5.68 -9.14 31.37
N GLN A 347 4.49 -9.57 31.72
CA GLN A 347 3.75 -10.61 31.03
C GLN A 347 3.01 -9.97 29.85
N ILE A 348 3.03 -10.64 28.70
CA ILE A 348 2.32 -10.19 27.50
C ILE A 348 1.11 -11.08 27.30
N THR A 349 -0.03 -10.47 27.01
CA THR A 349 -1.29 -11.20 26.83
C THR A 349 -1.98 -10.78 25.54
N LEU A 350 -2.61 -11.75 24.88
CA LEU A 350 -3.61 -11.53 23.85
C LEU A 350 -4.99 -11.59 24.50
N ASN A 351 -5.76 -10.54 24.35
CA ASN A 351 -7.08 -10.41 24.93
C ASN A 351 -8.12 -10.31 23.82
N LYS A 352 -9.16 -11.13 23.91
CA LYS A 352 -10.39 -10.95 23.14
C LYS A 352 -11.40 -10.23 23.98
N VAL A 353 -11.84 -9.07 23.53
CA VAL A 353 -12.75 -8.17 24.26
C VAL A 353 -14.08 -8.16 23.53
N ASP A 354 -15.14 -8.56 24.22
CA ASP A 354 -16.51 -8.35 23.74
C ASP A 354 -17.05 -7.04 24.35
N PRO A 355 -17.17 -5.97 23.55
CA PRO A 355 -17.61 -4.69 24.06
C PRO A 355 -19.10 -4.68 24.42
N ALA A 356 -19.93 -5.51 23.79
CA ALA A 356 -21.35 -5.59 24.04
C ALA A 356 -21.66 -6.35 25.34
N ALA A 357 -20.99 -7.51 25.55
CA ALA A 357 -21.10 -8.30 26.77
C ALA A 357 -20.25 -7.74 27.91
N SER A 358 -19.34 -6.81 27.66
CA SER A 358 -18.34 -6.31 28.62
C SER A 358 -17.49 -7.43 29.24
N THR A 359 -17.06 -8.39 28.42
CA THR A 359 -16.21 -9.52 28.83
C THR A 359 -14.83 -9.47 28.21
N VAL A 360 -13.86 -10.08 28.87
CA VAL A 360 -12.48 -10.25 28.40
C VAL A 360 -12.07 -11.71 28.61
N THR A 361 -11.59 -12.32 27.52
CA THR A 361 -10.94 -13.63 27.56
C THR A 361 -9.48 -13.46 27.20
N GLN A 362 -8.57 -14.14 27.90
CA GLN A 362 -7.14 -13.82 27.87
C GLN A 362 -6.28 -15.05 27.63
N ASN A 363 -5.30 -14.94 26.72
CA ASN A 363 -4.21 -15.89 26.57
C ASN A 363 -2.87 -15.25 26.93
N LEU A 364 -1.99 -16.00 27.60
CA LEU A 364 -0.61 -15.58 27.89
C LEU A 364 0.27 -15.85 26.65
N LEU A 365 1.05 -14.87 26.23
CA LEU A 365 2.00 -14.98 25.11
C LEU A 365 3.44 -15.16 25.60
N SER A 366 4.26 -15.92 24.85
CA SER A 366 5.67 -16.15 25.17
C SER A 366 6.56 -15.00 24.76
N ALA A 367 6.24 -14.32 23.64
CA ALA A 367 7.04 -13.25 23.09
C ALA A 367 6.63 -11.87 23.65
N ARG A 368 7.58 -10.95 23.66
CA ARG A 368 7.38 -9.59 24.14
C ARG A 368 7.50 -8.63 22.95
N PRO A 369 6.38 -8.13 22.39
CA PRO A 369 6.41 -7.11 21.35
C PRO A 369 7.17 -5.87 21.79
N ASP A 370 7.85 -5.22 20.86
CA ASP A 370 8.50 -3.94 21.12
C ASP A 370 7.44 -2.85 21.24
N ALA A 371 7.32 -2.27 22.44
CA ALA A 371 6.35 -1.24 22.75
C ALA A 371 6.67 0.13 22.14
N VAL A 372 7.92 0.36 21.74
CA VAL A 372 8.38 1.67 21.23
C VAL A 372 7.74 2.00 19.88
N TYR A 373 7.49 0.99 19.07
CA TYR A 373 6.99 1.16 17.69
C TYR A 373 5.52 0.79 17.53
N SER A 374 4.70 0.96 18.55
CA SER A 374 3.33 0.46 18.62
C SER A 374 3.25 -0.99 18.14
N CYS A 375 2.55 -1.83 18.80
CA CYS A 375 2.52 -3.24 18.50
C CYS A 375 2.18 -3.48 17.02
N CYS A 376 3.17 -3.95 16.26
CA CYS A 376 2.91 -4.48 14.95
C CYS A 376 2.06 -5.73 15.13
N MET A 377 0.75 -5.58 15.04
CA MET A 377 -0.20 -6.69 15.10
C MET A 377 -1.24 -6.59 13.98
N ALA A 378 -1.68 -7.73 13.51
CA ALA A 378 -2.83 -7.88 12.62
C ALA A 378 -3.53 -9.21 12.90
N ALA A 379 -4.82 -9.27 12.64
CA ALA A 379 -5.63 -10.44 12.92
C ALA A 379 -6.39 -10.91 11.67
N SER A 380 -6.65 -12.21 11.62
CA SER A 380 -7.56 -12.84 10.66
C SER A 380 -8.27 -14.00 11.38
N GLY A 381 -9.57 -13.92 11.55
CA GLY A 381 -10.33 -14.83 12.39
C GLY A 381 -9.78 -14.85 13.84
N ASN A 382 -9.52 -16.02 14.36
CA ASN A 382 -8.91 -16.22 15.68
C ASN A 382 -7.37 -16.24 15.67
N THR A 383 -6.75 -15.97 14.53
CA THR A 383 -5.29 -15.93 14.38
C THR A 383 -4.82 -14.48 14.45
N VAL A 384 -3.88 -14.22 15.35
CA VAL A 384 -3.25 -12.91 15.49
C VAL A 384 -1.76 -13.03 15.21
N TYR A 385 -1.27 -12.23 14.28
CA TYR A 385 0.14 -12.09 13.97
C TYR A 385 0.68 -10.87 14.69
N TYR A 386 1.87 -10.99 15.25
CA TYR A 386 2.53 -9.87 15.94
C TYR A 386 4.05 -10.00 15.85
N ALA A 387 4.75 -8.92 16.16
CA ALA A 387 6.19 -8.89 16.03
C ALA A 387 6.88 -8.39 17.31
N SER A 388 8.10 -8.89 17.53
CA SER A 388 9.02 -8.42 18.56
C SER A 388 10.41 -8.28 17.96
N GLY A 389 10.90 -7.05 17.80
CA GLY A 389 12.14 -6.78 17.06
C GLY A 389 12.00 -7.16 15.59
N THR A 390 12.77 -8.16 15.14
CA THR A 390 12.69 -8.72 13.78
C THR A 390 11.98 -10.07 13.71
N MET A 391 11.59 -10.60 14.87
CA MET A 391 10.91 -11.88 14.99
C MET A 391 9.42 -11.72 14.80
N VAL A 392 8.83 -12.58 13.98
CA VAL A 392 7.39 -12.63 13.68
C VAL A 392 6.79 -13.85 14.35
N TYR A 393 5.65 -13.64 14.97
CA TYR A 393 4.94 -14.64 15.75
C TYR A 393 3.51 -14.78 15.27
N ARG A 394 2.92 -15.93 15.53
CA ARG A 394 1.50 -16.21 15.37
C ARG A 394 0.94 -16.77 16.68
N ALA A 395 -0.17 -16.23 17.13
CA ALA A 395 -0.97 -16.79 18.20
C ALA A 395 -2.34 -17.20 17.64
N VAL A 396 -2.77 -18.43 17.93
CA VAL A 396 -4.15 -18.86 17.67
C VAL A 396 -4.90 -18.76 18.99
N PHE A 397 -5.87 -17.85 19.04
CA PHE A 397 -6.63 -17.62 20.24
C PHE A 397 -7.47 -18.83 20.61
N ASP A 398 -7.33 -19.28 21.85
CA ASP A 398 -8.13 -20.36 22.44
C ASP A 398 -8.87 -19.83 23.68
N PRO A 399 -10.20 -19.73 23.63
CA PRO A 399 -10.99 -19.25 24.77
C PRO A 399 -10.96 -20.20 25.96
N GLU A 400 -10.61 -21.47 25.76
CA GLU A 400 -10.55 -22.50 26.79
C GLU A 400 -9.12 -22.70 27.35
N ALA A 401 -8.12 -21.98 26.83
CA ALA A 401 -6.75 -22.07 27.30
C ALA A 401 -6.65 -21.76 28.79
N GLY A 402 -6.03 -22.65 29.55
CA GLY A 402 -5.80 -22.48 30.97
C GLY A 402 -4.71 -21.45 31.29
N GLU A 403 -4.55 -21.17 32.57
CA GLU A 403 -3.46 -20.31 33.06
C GLU A 403 -2.11 -20.99 32.77
N GLY A 404 -1.24 -20.26 32.04
CA GLY A 404 0.09 -20.72 31.63
C GLY A 404 0.15 -21.49 30.30
N ASP A 405 -0.98 -21.75 29.65
CA ASP A 405 -0.98 -22.29 28.29
C ASP A 405 -0.55 -21.20 27.30
N VAL A 406 0.46 -21.54 26.51
CA VAL A 406 1.00 -20.66 25.47
C VAL A 406 0.49 -21.17 24.12
N THR A 407 -0.21 -20.29 23.42
CA THR A 407 -0.82 -20.61 22.11
C THR A 407 -0.05 -19.99 20.94
N ASP A 408 1.13 -19.42 21.22
CA ASP A 408 1.94 -18.72 20.22
C ASP A 408 3.15 -19.54 19.74
N GLU A 409 3.56 -19.25 18.54
CA GLU A 409 4.73 -19.84 17.87
C GLU A 409 5.55 -18.79 17.14
N VAL A 410 6.85 -19.03 17.05
CA VAL A 410 7.77 -18.27 16.20
C VAL A 410 7.57 -18.72 14.76
N LEU A 411 7.31 -17.77 13.86
CA LEU A 411 7.21 -18.03 12.42
C LEU A 411 8.56 -17.85 11.75
N THR A 412 9.18 -16.67 11.90
CA THR A 412 10.46 -16.37 11.26
C THR A 412 11.17 -15.24 12.00
N ASP A 413 12.50 -15.15 11.77
CA ASP A 413 13.32 -14.00 12.12
C ASP A 413 13.84 -13.36 10.83
N LEU A 414 13.31 -12.18 10.48
CA LEU A 414 13.64 -11.49 9.24
C LEU A 414 15.11 -11.08 9.14
N PHE A 415 15.78 -10.84 10.27
CA PHE A 415 17.22 -10.55 10.29
C PHE A 415 18.05 -11.73 9.75
N ASN A 416 17.62 -12.96 9.98
CA ASN A 416 18.28 -14.15 9.44
C ASN A 416 18.08 -14.31 7.93
N LEU A 417 16.99 -13.76 7.38
CA LEU A 417 16.72 -13.78 5.94
C LEU A 417 17.47 -12.65 5.22
N ASP A 418 17.61 -11.50 5.86
CA ASP A 418 18.42 -10.36 5.37
C ASP A 418 18.98 -9.56 6.54
N GLY A 419 20.31 -9.48 6.65
CA GLY A 419 20.98 -8.69 7.67
C GLY A 419 20.73 -7.17 7.61
N ASN A 420 20.05 -6.66 6.57
CA ASN A 420 19.54 -5.28 6.52
C ASN A 420 18.14 -5.13 7.15
N ALA A 421 17.46 -6.21 7.44
CA ALA A 421 16.19 -6.22 8.16
C ALA A 421 16.46 -6.08 9.66
N VAL A 422 16.81 -4.87 10.11
CA VAL A 422 17.22 -4.63 11.50
C VAL A 422 16.04 -4.45 12.42
N GLN A 423 14.94 -3.87 11.91
CA GLN A 423 13.70 -3.68 12.68
C GLN A 423 12.48 -3.63 11.78
N LEU A 424 11.33 -4.04 12.33
CA LEU A 424 10.04 -3.74 11.73
C LEU A 424 9.71 -2.26 11.99
N TYR A 425 9.11 -1.62 10.99
CA TYR A 425 8.70 -0.23 11.11
C TYR A 425 7.22 -0.10 10.71
N ASN A 426 6.36 0.21 11.66
CA ASN A 426 4.90 0.41 11.53
C ASN A 426 4.14 -0.66 10.73
N GLY A 427 4.76 -1.77 10.39
CA GLY A 427 4.28 -2.56 9.28
C GLY A 427 4.14 -4.05 9.54
N LEU A 428 2.94 -4.47 9.94
CA LEU A 428 2.44 -5.82 9.78
C LEU A 428 0.96 -5.73 9.43
N GLY A 429 0.55 -6.45 8.39
CA GLY A 429 -0.85 -6.53 7.97
C GLY A 429 -1.17 -7.92 7.42
N VAL A 430 -2.42 -8.35 7.52
CA VAL A 430 -2.91 -9.59 6.92
C VAL A 430 -3.90 -9.23 5.83
N ASN A 431 -3.65 -9.68 4.62
CA ASN A 431 -4.58 -9.52 3.52
C ASN A 431 -5.83 -10.40 3.78
N PRO A 432 -7.02 -9.82 3.88
CA PRO A 432 -8.22 -10.56 4.27
C PRO A 432 -8.69 -11.57 3.22
N ILE A 433 -8.28 -11.41 1.97
CA ILE A 433 -8.67 -12.28 0.84
C ILE A 433 -7.68 -13.46 0.68
N THR A 434 -6.38 -13.18 0.73
CA THR A 434 -5.34 -14.20 0.49
C THR A 434 -4.86 -14.88 1.78
N GLY A 435 -5.02 -14.24 2.93
CA GLY A 435 -4.43 -14.66 4.20
C GLY A 435 -2.93 -14.41 4.29
N HIS A 436 -2.32 -13.80 3.26
CA HIS A 436 -0.90 -13.49 3.27
C HIS A 436 -0.57 -12.38 4.26
N VAL A 437 0.58 -12.50 4.91
CA VAL A 437 1.06 -11.54 5.88
C VAL A 437 2.09 -10.64 5.23
N PHE A 438 1.83 -9.35 5.27
CA PHE A 438 2.72 -8.31 4.78
C PHE A 438 3.51 -7.70 5.93
N ILE A 439 4.81 -7.57 5.75
CA ILE A 439 5.72 -7.05 6.77
C ILE A 439 6.68 -6.07 6.11
N ASN A 440 7.00 -4.97 6.81
CA ASN A 440 8.04 -4.06 6.36
C ASN A 440 9.19 -3.99 7.35
N THR A 441 10.39 -4.08 6.82
CA THR A 441 11.64 -3.91 7.60
C THR A 441 12.45 -2.76 7.08
N ILE A 442 13.12 -2.06 7.98
CA ILE A 442 14.10 -1.02 7.67
C ILE A 442 15.45 -1.36 8.28
N LYS A 443 16.51 -0.86 7.67
CA LYS A 443 17.87 -0.96 8.22
C LYS A 443 18.08 -0.02 9.39
N GLY A 444 17.41 1.10 9.43
CA GLY A 444 17.49 2.12 10.47
C GLY A 444 17.03 3.49 10.00
N PHE A 445 17.23 4.47 10.86
CA PHE A 445 16.86 5.87 10.61
C PHE A 445 17.96 6.66 9.90
N GLY A 446 17.68 7.93 9.62
CA GLY A 446 18.62 8.83 8.95
C GLY A 446 18.91 8.35 7.53
N ASN A 447 20.17 8.20 7.17
CA ASN A 447 20.59 7.82 5.83
C ASN A 447 20.21 6.38 5.42
N PHE A 448 19.66 5.59 6.35
CA PHE A 448 19.27 4.20 6.09
C PHE A 448 17.78 4.03 5.79
N PHE A 449 17.01 5.11 5.79
CA PHE A 449 15.56 5.03 5.56
C PHE A 449 15.16 4.49 4.17
N THR A 450 16.07 4.60 3.20
CA THR A 450 15.91 4.02 1.85
C THR A 450 16.37 2.56 1.74
N THR A 451 16.95 1.97 2.80
CA THR A 451 17.32 0.55 2.84
C THR A 451 16.25 -0.21 3.61
N ASN A 452 15.34 -0.80 2.87
CA ASN A 452 14.13 -1.43 3.41
C ASN A 452 13.66 -2.57 2.53
N SER A 453 12.76 -3.39 3.07
CA SER A 453 12.13 -4.48 2.33
C SER A 453 10.66 -4.63 2.72
N ILE A 454 9.82 -4.85 1.72
CA ILE A 454 8.47 -5.36 1.88
C ILE A 454 8.55 -6.87 1.73
N TRP A 455 8.00 -7.60 2.67
CA TRP A 455 7.90 -9.05 2.68
C TRP A 455 6.45 -9.45 2.61
N GLU A 456 6.13 -10.40 1.73
CA GLU A 456 4.82 -11.05 1.66
C GLU A 456 5.02 -12.55 1.92
N PHE A 457 4.41 -13.06 2.99
CA PHE A 457 4.48 -14.47 3.36
C PHE A 457 3.12 -15.14 3.29
N ASP A 458 3.10 -16.34 2.74
CA ASP A 458 2.08 -17.34 3.00
C ASP A 458 2.61 -18.31 4.07
N PHE A 459 2.34 -18.01 5.33
CA PHE A 459 2.78 -18.85 6.46
C PHE A 459 2.05 -20.19 6.55
N SER A 460 1.10 -20.48 5.68
CA SER A 460 0.54 -21.81 5.52
C SER A 460 1.42 -22.71 4.66
N SER A 461 2.21 -22.12 3.77
CA SER A 461 3.07 -22.84 2.81
C SER A 461 4.53 -22.88 3.26
N SER A 462 5.07 -21.80 3.82
CA SER A 462 6.46 -21.72 4.28
C SER A 462 6.64 -20.66 5.37
N LEU A 463 7.55 -20.93 6.32
CA LEU A 463 7.87 -19.99 7.41
C LEU A 463 9.05 -19.05 7.06
N ASP A 464 9.91 -19.43 6.14
CA ASP A 464 11.19 -18.75 5.84
C ASP A 464 11.37 -18.37 4.36
N ILE A 465 10.43 -18.73 3.50
CA ILE A 465 10.44 -18.36 2.08
C ILE A 465 9.28 -17.42 1.82
N PRO A 466 9.53 -16.12 1.57
CA PRO A 466 8.47 -15.19 1.22
C PRO A 466 7.92 -15.52 -0.18
N VAL A 467 6.61 -15.32 -0.35
CA VAL A 467 5.95 -15.32 -1.66
C VAL A 467 6.55 -14.24 -2.55
N ARG A 468 6.83 -13.09 -1.93
CA ARG A 468 7.43 -11.94 -2.59
C ARG A 468 8.30 -11.14 -1.61
N ARG A 469 9.36 -10.57 -2.16
CA ARG A 469 10.17 -9.56 -1.49
C ARG A 469 10.42 -8.40 -2.46
N ILE A 470 10.21 -7.18 -2.00
CA ILE A 470 10.47 -5.96 -2.76
C ILE A 470 11.44 -5.11 -1.94
N ASP A 471 12.60 -4.81 -2.51
CA ASP A 471 13.66 -4.09 -1.81
C ASP A 471 13.71 -2.61 -2.22
N ASN A 472 13.93 -1.75 -1.24
CA ASN A 472 14.24 -0.32 -1.40
C ASN A 472 13.15 0.49 -2.15
N LEU A 473 11.90 0.10 -1.99
CA LEU A 473 10.77 0.79 -2.60
C LEU A 473 10.03 1.71 -1.61
N THR A 474 9.99 1.34 -0.33
CA THR A 474 9.32 2.14 0.70
C THR A 474 10.24 3.19 1.29
N HIS A 475 9.65 4.31 1.74
CA HIS A 475 10.34 5.36 2.50
C HIS A 475 9.57 5.63 3.78
N PHE A 476 9.91 4.94 4.87
CA PHE A 476 9.19 4.92 6.14
C PHE A 476 7.71 4.57 5.96
N PRO A 477 7.36 3.29 5.74
CA PRO A 477 5.97 2.89 5.56
C PRO A 477 5.16 3.12 6.83
N ALA A 478 4.02 3.77 6.70
CA ALA A 478 3.07 4.00 7.78
C ALA A 478 2.19 2.77 8.05
N GLY A 479 1.97 1.93 7.03
CA GLY A 479 1.23 0.69 7.19
C GLY A 479 0.76 0.05 5.89
N PHE A 480 0.13 -1.11 6.07
CA PHE A 480 -0.54 -1.86 5.01
C PHE A 480 -2.06 -1.71 5.15
N TYR A 481 -2.74 -1.59 4.00
CA TYR A 481 -4.18 -1.46 3.92
C TYR A 481 -4.67 -2.29 2.73
N PHE A 482 -5.81 -2.96 2.88
CA PHE A 482 -6.26 -3.95 1.92
C PHE A 482 -7.66 -3.63 1.43
N ASN A 483 -7.92 -3.93 0.16
CA ASN A 483 -9.27 -3.98 -0.37
C ASN A 483 -9.95 -5.30 0.04
N GLU A 484 -11.17 -5.21 0.53
CA GLU A 484 -12.00 -6.34 0.94
C GLU A 484 -12.87 -6.85 -0.22
#